data_e9f2d91278c5a223c28647f51775b2b3
#
_entry.id   e9f2d91278c5a223c28647f51775b2b3
#
_cell.length_a   1.000
_cell.length_b   1.000
_cell.length_c   1.000
_cell.angle_alpha   90.00
_cell.angle_beta   90.00
_cell.angle_gamma   90.00
#
_symmetry.space_group_name_H-M   'P 1'
#
loop_
_entity.id
_entity.type
_entity.pdbx_description
1 polymer ?
#
loop_
_entity_poly.entity_id
_entity_poly.type
_entity_poly.pdbx_seq_one_letter_code
_entity_poly.pdbx_strand_id
1 'polypeptide(L)'
;MNTISDLSDNSGLKRACGIGELRRNASILIIDDNAFYAEDFLKINGFNIHHKNDIESIQDVQPYDIVLCDIAGVGKTLGFSKEGAFIIREIHANYPNKRVIAYTSYTYDADYNEFFSLADFVAPKDLSIDAWIDVLDEQIKKSIDPVEQWRKIRNCLLEQNVSTLTVAKIEDKFVSSVKNKSFNSLEKYINSEGNVVRTIINDFVSSLCAKLILGAISGGN
;
A
#
# COMPACT_ATOMS: atom_id res chain seq x y z
N MET A 1 -17.67 8.87 19.47
CA MET A 1 -16.64 8.96 18.42
C MET A 1 -16.00 7.59 18.31
N ASN A 2 -16.09 6.95 17.15
CA ASN A 2 -15.45 5.65 16.94
C ASN A 2 -13.94 5.86 16.76
N THR A 3 -13.16 4.85 17.13
CA THR A 3 -11.71 4.83 16.93
C THR A 3 -11.30 3.57 16.19
N ILE A 4 -10.09 3.55 15.65
CA ILE A 4 -9.57 2.39 14.92
C ILE A 4 -9.52 1.13 15.81
N SER A 5 -9.39 1.28 17.11
CA SER A 5 -9.44 0.17 18.08
C SER A 5 -10.77 -0.60 18.03
N ASP A 6 -11.84 0.09 17.66
CA ASP A 6 -13.17 -0.54 17.51
C ASP A 6 -13.25 -1.53 16.34
N LEU A 7 -12.27 -1.49 15.41
CA LEU A 7 -12.14 -2.46 14.31
C LEU A 7 -11.20 -3.62 14.67
N SER A 8 -10.22 -3.41 15.56
CA SER A 8 -9.27 -4.46 15.96
C SER A 8 -9.94 -5.61 16.69
N ASP A 9 -11.01 -5.32 17.43
CA ASP A 9 -11.79 -6.33 18.15
C ASP A 9 -12.78 -7.11 17.27
N ASN A 10 -13.01 -6.62 16.04
CA ASN A 10 -13.86 -7.29 15.06
C ASN A 10 -13.09 -8.38 14.30
N SER A 11 -12.87 -9.52 14.95
CA SER A 11 -12.28 -10.73 14.33
C SER A 11 -13.06 -11.25 13.10
N GLY A 12 -14.25 -10.73 12.83
CA GLY A 12 -15.08 -11.05 11.66
C GLY A 12 -14.58 -10.46 10.34
N LEU A 13 -13.67 -9.46 10.34
CA LEU A 13 -13.02 -8.94 9.13
C LEU A 13 -11.86 -9.83 8.66
N LYS A 14 -11.40 -10.75 9.50
CA LYS A 14 -10.30 -11.66 9.21
C LYS A 14 -10.85 -12.97 8.64
N ARG A 15 -10.61 -13.24 7.33
CA ARG A 15 -10.59 -14.59 6.71
C ARG A 15 -11.86 -15.10 6.02
N ALA A 16 -12.28 -14.44 4.98
CA ALA A 16 -13.14 -15.14 4.02
C ALA A 16 -12.35 -15.79 2.87
N CYS A 17 -11.14 -15.30 2.56
CA CYS A 17 -10.35 -15.78 1.43
C CYS A 17 -9.12 -16.57 1.85
N GLY A 18 -8.86 -17.72 1.20
CA GLY A 18 -7.60 -18.41 1.33
C GLY A 18 -6.43 -17.61 0.72
N ILE A 19 -5.19 -17.87 1.17
CA ILE A 19 -4.01 -17.14 0.72
C ILE A 19 -3.85 -17.17 -0.81
N GLY A 20 -4.18 -18.28 -1.47
CA GLY A 20 -4.11 -18.39 -2.92
C GLY A 20 -5.08 -17.45 -3.66
N GLU A 21 -6.23 -17.15 -3.07
CA GLU A 21 -7.16 -16.16 -3.62
C GLU A 21 -6.65 -14.74 -3.38
N LEU A 22 -6.11 -14.46 -2.21
CA LEU A 22 -5.48 -13.18 -1.90
C LEU A 22 -4.32 -12.87 -2.85
N ARG A 23 -3.46 -13.85 -3.16
CA ARG A 23 -2.36 -13.71 -4.13
C ARG A 23 -2.84 -13.32 -5.53
N ARG A 24 -3.94 -13.94 -6.01
CA ARG A 24 -4.52 -13.63 -7.33
C ARG A 24 -5.18 -12.26 -7.40
N ASN A 25 -5.75 -11.80 -6.30
CA ASN A 25 -6.49 -10.55 -6.25
C ASN A 25 -5.62 -9.34 -5.94
N ALA A 26 -4.52 -9.52 -5.21
CA ALA A 26 -3.59 -8.44 -4.93
C ALA A 26 -2.67 -8.19 -6.14
N SER A 27 -2.72 -6.99 -6.69
CA SER A 27 -1.87 -6.60 -7.82
C SER A 27 -0.52 -6.07 -7.32
N ILE A 28 0.55 -6.64 -7.88
CA ILE A 28 1.93 -6.34 -7.51
C ILE A 28 2.66 -5.74 -8.71
N LEU A 29 3.23 -4.56 -8.54
CA LEU A 29 4.12 -3.94 -9.50
C LEU A 29 5.58 -4.14 -9.09
N ILE A 30 6.41 -4.64 -9.97
CA ILE A 30 7.87 -4.60 -9.86
C ILE A 30 8.37 -3.46 -10.74
N ILE A 31 9.17 -2.57 -10.18
CA ILE A 31 9.89 -1.51 -10.90
C ILE A 31 11.37 -1.81 -10.80
N ASP A 32 11.95 -2.35 -11.87
CA ASP A 32 13.37 -2.72 -11.97
C ASP A 32 13.78 -2.68 -13.44
N ASP A 33 14.90 -2.03 -13.76
CA ASP A 33 15.45 -1.98 -15.12
C ASP A 33 16.10 -3.31 -15.57
N ASN A 34 16.19 -4.28 -14.66
CA ASN A 34 16.64 -5.65 -14.90
C ASN A 34 15.54 -6.67 -14.65
N ALA A 35 15.75 -7.90 -15.13
CA ALA A 35 14.86 -9.01 -14.83
C ALA A 35 14.89 -9.37 -13.34
N PHE A 36 13.72 -9.47 -12.74
CA PHE A 36 13.58 -9.91 -11.35
C PHE A 36 13.62 -11.45 -11.29
N TYR A 37 14.65 -11.99 -10.69
CA TYR A 37 14.98 -13.43 -10.73
C TYR A 37 13.86 -14.36 -10.19
N ALA A 38 13.03 -13.89 -9.27
CA ALA A 38 11.97 -14.69 -8.66
C ALA A 38 10.61 -14.55 -9.39
N GLU A 39 10.49 -13.71 -10.42
CA GLU A 39 9.23 -13.32 -11.03
C GLU A 39 8.41 -14.51 -11.54
N ASP A 40 9.01 -15.36 -12.36
CA ASP A 40 8.32 -16.51 -12.95
C ASP A 40 7.87 -17.51 -11.89
N PHE A 41 8.72 -17.74 -10.88
CA PHE A 41 8.38 -18.63 -9.78
C PHE A 41 7.20 -18.11 -8.96
N LEU A 42 7.19 -16.81 -8.66
CA LEU A 42 6.10 -16.19 -7.91
C LEU A 42 4.80 -16.21 -8.72
N LYS A 43 4.84 -15.96 -10.04
CA LYS A 43 3.67 -16.10 -10.92
C LYS A 43 3.10 -17.52 -10.92
N ILE A 44 3.96 -18.54 -10.99
CA ILE A 44 3.55 -19.96 -10.89
C ILE A 44 2.88 -20.24 -9.53
N ASN A 45 3.33 -19.58 -8.45
CA ASN A 45 2.74 -19.67 -7.11
C ASN A 45 1.48 -18.79 -6.92
N GLY A 46 0.95 -18.24 -8.00
CA GLY A 46 -0.34 -17.57 -8.05
C GLY A 46 -0.31 -16.07 -7.69
N PHE A 47 0.86 -15.44 -7.61
CA PHE A 47 0.97 -14.00 -7.44
C PHE A 47 0.66 -13.26 -8.74
N ASN A 48 -0.14 -12.19 -8.66
CA ASN A 48 -0.49 -11.34 -9.78
C ASN A 48 0.57 -10.23 -9.95
N ILE A 49 1.63 -10.53 -10.70
CA ILE A 49 2.81 -9.69 -10.85
C ILE A 49 2.85 -9.04 -12.23
N HIS A 50 3.11 -7.75 -12.23
CA HIS A 50 3.40 -6.92 -13.38
C HIS A 50 4.79 -6.31 -13.23
N HIS A 51 5.58 -6.28 -14.30
CA HIS A 51 6.93 -5.75 -14.29
C HIS A 51 7.02 -4.55 -15.25
N LYS A 52 7.65 -3.49 -14.79
CA LYS A 52 8.03 -2.31 -15.60
C LYS A 52 9.50 -2.00 -15.37
N ASN A 53 10.22 -1.74 -16.46
CA ASN A 53 11.63 -1.33 -16.38
C ASN A 53 11.82 0.03 -15.71
N ASP A 54 10.84 0.92 -15.85
CA ASP A 54 10.71 2.21 -15.18
C ASP A 54 9.25 2.67 -15.25
N ILE A 55 8.92 3.74 -14.54
CA ILE A 55 7.61 4.40 -14.61
C ILE A 55 7.73 5.77 -15.26
N GLU A 56 6.72 6.16 -16.03
CA GLU A 56 6.65 7.46 -16.69
C GLU A 56 6.02 8.53 -15.79
N SER A 57 5.22 8.09 -14.82
CA SER A 57 4.53 8.94 -13.86
C SER A 57 4.30 8.21 -12.55
N ILE A 58 4.26 8.95 -11.43
CA ILE A 58 3.93 8.35 -10.14
C ILE A 58 2.51 7.76 -10.12
N GLN A 59 1.61 8.24 -10.97
CA GLN A 59 0.27 7.68 -11.14
C GLN A 59 0.27 6.24 -11.67
N ASP A 60 1.35 5.80 -12.30
CA ASP A 60 1.50 4.42 -12.80
C ASP A 60 1.38 3.37 -11.70
N VAL A 61 1.63 3.74 -10.43
CA VAL A 61 1.47 2.83 -9.29
C VAL A 61 0.02 2.69 -8.83
N GLN A 62 -0.88 3.56 -9.27
CA GLN A 62 -2.26 3.62 -8.76
C GLN A 62 -3.02 2.29 -8.85
N PRO A 63 -2.93 1.49 -9.95
CA PRO A 63 -3.65 0.23 -10.08
C PRO A 63 -3.15 -0.89 -9.16
N TYR A 64 -2.01 -0.71 -8.49
CA TYR A 64 -1.34 -1.78 -7.76
C TYR A 64 -1.52 -1.63 -6.25
N ASP A 65 -1.55 -2.76 -5.54
CA ASP A 65 -1.65 -2.83 -4.08
C ASP A 65 -0.28 -2.79 -3.42
N ILE A 66 0.70 -3.42 -4.08
CA ILE A 66 2.07 -3.57 -3.61
C ILE A 66 3.02 -3.11 -4.72
N VAL A 67 4.03 -2.35 -4.36
CA VAL A 67 5.10 -1.93 -5.26
C VAL A 67 6.43 -2.43 -4.73
N LEU A 68 7.10 -3.29 -5.49
CA LEU A 68 8.51 -3.61 -5.32
C LEU A 68 9.30 -2.62 -6.16
N CYS A 69 10.18 -1.85 -5.52
CA CYS A 69 10.95 -0.83 -6.19
C CYS A 69 12.45 -1.07 -6.00
N ASP A 70 13.17 -1.25 -7.10
CA ASP A 70 14.64 -1.18 -7.04
C ASP A 70 15.07 0.25 -6.65
N ILE A 71 16.16 0.34 -5.91
CA ILE A 71 16.72 1.64 -5.48
C ILE A 71 17.57 2.26 -6.59
N ALA A 72 18.25 1.45 -7.39
CA ALA A 72 19.13 1.92 -8.46
C ALA A 72 18.55 1.56 -9.85
N GLY A 73 18.78 2.41 -10.81
CA GLY A 73 18.43 2.13 -12.21
C GLY A 73 17.05 2.58 -12.64
N VAL A 74 16.12 2.90 -11.71
CA VAL A 74 14.74 3.29 -11.99
C VAL A 74 14.45 4.72 -11.54
N GLY A 75 13.37 5.35 -12.03
CA GLY A 75 13.04 6.76 -11.74
C GLY A 75 13.80 7.77 -12.62
N LYS A 76 14.60 7.31 -13.55
CA LYS A 76 15.36 8.15 -14.48
C LYS A 76 14.44 8.92 -15.42
N THR A 77 13.39 8.30 -15.88
CA THR A 77 12.36 8.91 -16.74
C THR A 77 11.68 10.11 -16.05
N LEU A 78 11.55 10.06 -14.73
CA LEU A 78 10.99 11.13 -13.91
C LEU A 78 12.02 12.22 -13.57
N GLY A 79 13.29 12.04 -13.92
CA GLY A 79 14.37 12.99 -13.64
C GLY A 79 14.81 13.02 -12.18
N PHE A 80 14.56 11.98 -11.41
CA PHE A 80 14.91 11.91 -10.00
C PHE A 80 16.41 11.65 -9.79
N SER A 81 17.05 12.49 -9.00
CA SER A 81 18.49 12.39 -8.70
C SER A 81 18.85 11.21 -7.78
N LYS A 82 17.91 10.74 -6.99
CA LYS A 82 18.05 9.58 -6.09
C LYS A 82 17.27 8.36 -6.61
N GLU A 83 16.91 8.38 -7.90
CA GLU A 83 16.35 7.23 -8.60
C GLU A 83 15.14 6.59 -7.87
N GLY A 84 15.13 5.27 -7.66
CA GLY A 84 14.03 4.55 -7.02
C GLY A 84 13.73 4.99 -5.59
N ALA A 85 14.70 5.53 -4.87
CA ALA A 85 14.47 6.08 -3.53
C ALA A 85 13.45 7.24 -3.56
N PHE A 86 13.50 8.09 -4.60
CA PHE A 86 12.49 9.13 -4.77
C PHE A 86 11.10 8.57 -5.15
N ILE A 87 11.05 7.47 -5.93
CA ILE A 87 9.79 6.79 -6.21
C ILE A 87 9.13 6.36 -4.89
N ILE A 88 9.89 5.75 -3.97
CA ILE A 88 9.39 5.33 -2.66
C ILE A 88 8.82 6.51 -1.88
N ARG A 89 9.55 7.64 -1.85
CA ARG A 89 9.09 8.86 -1.17
C ARG A 89 7.79 9.40 -1.79
N GLU A 90 7.72 9.47 -3.11
CA GLU A 90 6.52 9.96 -3.79
C GLU A 90 5.31 9.03 -3.58
N ILE A 91 5.52 7.71 -3.55
CA ILE A 91 4.45 6.76 -3.21
C ILE A 91 3.98 6.98 -1.77
N HIS A 92 4.92 7.11 -0.82
CA HIS A 92 4.58 7.36 0.59
C HIS A 92 3.74 8.63 0.76
N ALA A 93 4.09 9.70 0.04
CA ALA A 93 3.41 10.99 0.14
C ALA A 93 2.04 11.04 -0.56
N ASN A 94 1.90 10.39 -1.71
CA ASN A 94 0.73 10.53 -2.58
C ASN A 94 -0.20 9.31 -2.56
N TYR A 95 0.33 8.12 -2.27
CA TYR A 95 -0.38 6.84 -2.26
C TYR A 95 -0.08 6.02 -1.00
N PRO A 96 -0.32 6.57 0.22
CA PRO A 96 0.07 5.92 1.48
C PRO A 96 -0.67 4.61 1.74
N ASN A 97 -1.75 4.32 1.02
CA ASN A 97 -2.46 3.05 1.06
C ASN A 97 -1.72 1.91 0.32
N LYS A 98 -0.71 2.21 -0.50
CA LYS A 98 0.10 1.19 -1.15
C LYS A 98 1.14 0.62 -0.19
N ARG A 99 1.42 -0.67 -0.33
CA ARG A 99 2.56 -1.30 0.36
C ARG A 99 3.79 -1.15 -0.51
N VAL A 100 4.88 -0.68 0.06
CA VAL A 100 6.13 -0.44 -0.66
C VAL A 100 7.23 -1.34 -0.11
N ILE A 101 7.85 -2.12 -0.99
CA ILE A 101 9.02 -2.93 -0.70
C ILE A 101 10.19 -2.32 -1.46
N ALA A 102 11.15 -1.74 -0.74
CA ALA A 102 12.44 -1.38 -1.31
C ALA A 102 13.28 -2.65 -1.46
N TYR A 103 13.81 -2.94 -2.65
CA TYR A 103 14.72 -4.05 -2.76
C TYR A 103 16.04 -3.61 -3.42
N THR A 104 17.17 -4.00 -2.82
CA THR A 104 18.43 -3.36 -3.14
C THR A 104 19.63 -4.19 -2.70
N SER A 105 20.76 -4.00 -3.38
CA SER A 105 22.06 -4.45 -2.90
C SER A 105 22.66 -3.51 -1.84
N TYR A 106 22.06 -2.34 -1.60
CA TYR A 106 22.56 -1.26 -0.74
C TYR A 106 21.86 -1.16 0.60
N THR A 107 21.52 -2.29 1.24
CA THR A 107 20.72 -2.33 2.50
C THR A 107 21.35 -1.56 3.68
N TYR A 108 22.62 -1.21 3.59
CA TYR A 108 23.37 -0.52 4.66
C TYR A 108 23.93 0.85 4.25
N ASP A 109 23.47 1.43 3.15
CA ASP A 109 23.94 2.74 2.71
C ASP A 109 23.20 3.84 3.49
N ALA A 110 23.97 4.64 4.24
CA ALA A 110 23.45 5.74 5.06
C ALA A 110 22.70 6.80 4.25
N ASP A 111 23.07 7.01 2.99
CA ASP A 111 22.47 7.99 2.09
C ASP A 111 21.02 7.64 1.70
N TYR A 112 20.60 6.38 1.89
CA TYR A 112 19.28 5.88 1.59
C TYR A 112 18.42 5.58 2.82
N ASN A 113 18.96 5.70 4.03
CA ASN A 113 18.25 5.35 5.26
C ASN A 113 16.92 6.10 5.43
N GLU A 114 16.86 7.37 5.07
CA GLU A 114 15.62 8.14 5.16
C GLU A 114 14.53 7.56 4.24
N PHE A 115 14.88 7.08 3.05
CA PHE A 115 13.95 6.47 2.09
C PHE A 115 13.54 5.07 2.52
N PHE A 116 14.47 4.28 3.07
CA PHE A 116 14.17 2.96 3.62
C PHE A 116 13.19 3.02 4.78
N SER A 117 13.21 4.10 5.58
CA SER A 117 12.25 4.31 6.65
C SER A 117 10.81 4.55 6.17
N LEU A 118 10.65 4.95 4.90
CA LEU A 118 9.35 5.16 4.26
C LEU A 118 8.78 3.89 3.61
N ALA A 119 9.64 2.88 3.39
CA ALA A 119 9.23 1.59 2.86
C ALA A 119 8.60 0.70 3.95
N ASP A 120 7.65 -0.15 3.57
CA ASP A 120 7.02 -1.11 4.48
C ASP A 120 7.91 -2.32 4.78
N PHE A 121 8.84 -2.59 3.87
CA PHE A 121 9.85 -3.63 3.99
C PHE A 121 11.06 -3.28 3.12
N VAL A 122 12.25 -3.64 3.59
CA VAL A 122 13.50 -3.52 2.82
C VAL A 122 14.06 -4.92 2.63
N ALA A 123 14.16 -5.36 1.38
CA ALA A 123 14.65 -6.68 1.00
C ALA A 123 16.02 -6.59 0.35
N PRO A 124 16.98 -7.47 0.72
CA PRO A 124 18.22 -7.63 -0.05
C PRO A 124 17.94 -8.28 -1.40
N LYS A 125 18.75 -7.96 -2.42
CA LYS A 125 18.59 -8.52 -3.78
C LYS A 125 18.84 -10.04 -3.86
N ASP A 126 19.49 -10.63 -2.86
CA ASP A 126 19.78 -12.07 -2.75
C ASP A 126 18.79 -12.84 -1.85
N LEU A 127 17.65 -12.23 -1.54
CA LEU A 127 16.61 -12.89 -0.73
C LEU A 127 16.15 -14.21 -1.40
N SER A 128 16.07 -15.30 -0.65
CA SER A 128 15.64 -16.58 -1.21
C SER A 128 14.20 -16.53 -1.76
N ILE A 129 13.89 -17.41 -2.70
CA ILE A 129 12.54 -17.46 -3.32
C ILE A 129 11.46 -17.74 -2.27
N ASP A 130 11.72 -18.68 -1.34
CA ASP A 130 10.76 -19.00 -0.26
C ASP A 130 10.53 -17.79 0.66
N ALA A 131 11.60 -17.04 0.96
CA ALA A 131 11.47 -15.81 1.75
C ALA A 131 10.68 -14.71 1.00
N TRP A 132 10.79 -14.64 -0.32
CA TRP A 132 9.93 -13.75 -1.13
C TRP A 132 8.44 -14.11 -1.02
N ILE A 133 8.11 -15.40 -1.03
CA ILE A 133 6.72 -15.86 -0.83
C ILE A 133 6.20 -15.37 0.52
N ASP A 134 6.98 -15.57 1.60
CA ASP A 134 6.56 -15.18 2.95
C ASP A 134 6.39 -13.66 3.08
N VAL A 135 7.34 -12.89 2.54
CA VAL A 135 7.27 -11.42 2.53
C VAL A 135 6.03 -10.93 1.78
N LEU A 136 5.81 -11.41 0.57
CA LEU A 136 4.66 -10.97 -0.23
C LEU A 136 3.33 -11.38 0.41
N ASP A 137 3.21 -12.60 0.95
CA ASP A 137 2.02 -13.03 1.66
C ASP A 137 1.71 -12.15 2.87
N GLU A 138 2.73 -11.75 3.61
CA GLU A 138 2.57 -10.82 4.74
C GLU A 138 2.13 -9.43 4.26
N GLN A 139 2.77 -8.88 3.22
CA GLN A 139 2.40 -7.58 2.69
C GLN A 139 0.98 -7.58 2.07
N ILE A 140 0.58 -8.66 1.41
CA ILE A 140 -0.80 -8.84 0.91
C ILE A 140 -1.80 -8.81 2.08
N LYS A 141 -1.56 -9.57 3.15
CA LYS A 141 -2.44 -9.55 4.34
C LYS A 141 -2.54 -8.16 4.95
N LYS A 142 -1.44 -7.42 5.03
CA LYS A 142 -1.42 -6.03 5.53
C LYS A 142 -2.12 -5.05 4.58
N SER A 143 -2.05 -5.27 3.27
CA SER A 143 -2.70 -4.41 2.27
C SER A 143 -4.22 -4.47 2.29
N ILE A 144 -4.81 -5.52 2.86
CA ILE A 144 -6.25 -5.69 2.98
C ILE A 144 -6.77 -5.45 4.41
N ASP A 145 -5.89 -5.29 5.39
CA ASP A 145 -6.27 -5.01 6.79
C ASP A 145 -6.63 -3.53 6.94
N PRO A 146 -7.90 -3.19 7.22
CA PRO A 146 -8.33 -1.80 7.31
C PRO A 146 -7.67 -1.04 8.46
N VAL A 147 -7.23 -1.74 9.52
CA VAL A 147 -6.51 -1.15 10.66
C VAL A 147 -5.11 -0.73 10.24
N GLU A 148 -4.38 -1.63 9.56
CA GLU A 148 -3.03 -1.35 9.03
C GLU A 148 -3.07 -0.24 7.98
N GLN A 149 -4.06 -0.29 7.08
CA GLN A 149 -4.26 0.74 6.06
C GLN A 149 -4.53 2.11 6.70
N TRP A 150 -5.45 2.18 7.66
CA TRP A 150 -5.76 3.44 8.33
C TRP A 150 -4.55 4.02 9.08
N ARG A 151 -3.74 3.19 9.74
CA ARG A 151 -2.52 3.66 10.42
C ARG A 151 -1.58 4.40 9.48
N LYS A 152 -1.36 3.87 8.28
CA LYS A 152 -0.52 4.52 7.25
C LYS A 152 -1.13 5.84 6.78
N ILE A 153 -2.42 5.84 6.45
CA ILE A 153 -3.15 7.04 6.04
C ILE A 153 -3.07 8.12 7.11
N ARG A 154 -3.35 7.76 8.36
CA ARG A 154 -3.30 8.69 9.50
C ARG A 154 -1.93 9.34 9.64
N ASN A 155 -0.87 8.57 9.58
CA ASN A 155 0.50 9.09 9.69
C ASN A 155 0.81 10.04 8.54
N CYS A 156 0.53 9.66 7.30
CA CYS A 156 0.72 10.51 6.13
C CYS A 156 -0.05 11.84 6.24
N LEU A 157 -1.31 11.82 6.68
CA LEU A 157 -2.10 13.05 6.89
C LEU A 157 -1.45 13.97 7.92
N LEU A 158 -0.94 13.42 9.04
CA LEU A 158 -0.25 14.20 10.08
C LEU A 158 1.08 14.77 9.57
N GLU A 159 1.87 14.02 8.81
CA GLU A 159 3.10 14.49 8.16
C GLU A 159 2.83 15.63 7.17
N GLN A 160 1.67 15.61 6.52
CA GLN A 160 1.21 16.70 5.63
C GLN A 160 0.50 17.84 6.38
N ASN A 161 0.69 17.95 7.70
CA ASN A 161 0.15 19.01 8.56
C ASN A 161 -1.39 19.09 8.58
N VAL A 162 -2.09 17.99 8.30
CA VAL A 162 -3.54 17.93 8.52
C VAL A 162 -3.80 17.94 10.03
N SER A 163 -4.75 18.76 10.48
CA SER A 163 -5.00 18.92 11.91
C SER A 163 -5.44 17.60 12.55
N THR A 164 -5.00 17.34 13.79
CA THR A 164 -5.40 16.15 14.55
C THR A 164 -6.92 16.02 14.71
N LEU A 165 -7.62 17.16 14.79
CA LEU A 165 -9.08 17.18 14.85
C LEU A 165 -9.72 16.69 13.55
N THR A 166 -9.21 17.11 12.38
CA THR A 166 -9.67 16.65 11.06
C THR A 166 -9.38 15.15 10.93
N VAL A 167 -8.18 14.70 11.26
CA VAL A 167 -7.81 13.28 11.22
C VAL A 167 -8.72 12.43 12.11
N ALA A 168 -9.02 12.89 13.33
CA ALA A 168 -9.92 12.19 14.24
C ALA A 168 -11.37 12.10 13.71
N LYS A 169 -11.87 13.16 13.04
CA LYS A 169 -13.18 13.12 12.39
C LYS A 169 -13.22 12.16 11.19
N ILE A 170 -12.14 12.09 10.40
CA ILE A 170 -12.02 11.14 9.30
C ILE A 170 -12.02 9.72 9.86
N GLU A 171 -11.26 9.46 10.96
CA GLU A 171 -11.20 8.15 11.63
C GLU A 171 -12.58 7.69 12.08
N ASP A 172 -13.33 8.55 12.78
CA ASP A 172 -14.70 8.24 13.23
C ASP A 172 -15.61 7.82 12.07
N LYS A 173 -15.55 8.59 10.95
CA LYS A 173 -16.32 8.27 9.75
C LYS A 173 -15.84 7.02 9.05
N PHE A 174 -14.54 6.81 8.96
CA PHE A 174 -13.94 5.61 8.38
C PHE A 174 -14.37 4.34 9.15
N VAL A 175 -14.19 4.33 10.47
CA VAL A 175 -14.60 3.20 11.32
C VAL A 175 -16.10 2.93 11.18
N SER A 176 -16.93 3.98 11.20
CA SER A 176 -18.36 3.88 10.97
C SER A 176 -18.69 3.29 9.59
N SER A 177 -17.96 3.71 8.56
CA SER A 177 -18.15 3.24 7.18
C SER A 177 -17.82 1.76 7.04
N VAL A 178 -16.72 1.31 7.65
CA VAL A 178 -16.33 -0.12 7.66
C VAL A 178 -17.38 -0.97 8.37
N LYS A 179 -17.82 -0.55 9.58
CA LYS A 179 -18.86 -1.26 10.35
C LYS A 179 -20.18 -1.38 9.59
N ASN A 180 -20.59 -0.30 8.91
CA ASN A 180 -21.88 -0.23 8.20
C ASN A 180 -21.78 -0.67 6.74
N LYS A 181 -20.60 -1.04 6.25
CA LYS A 181 -20.32 -1.36 4.83
C LYS A 181 -20.81 -0.26 3.86
N SER A 182 -20.71 1.02 4.26
CA SER A 182 -21.18 2.18 3.49
C SER A 182 -20.25 3.38 3.68
N PHE A 183 -19.66 3.85 2.59
CA PHE A 183 -18.66 4.93 2.59
C PHE A 183 -19.23 6.32 2.27
N ASN A 184 -20.52 6.43 1.94
CA ASN A 184 -21.18 7.68 1.51
C ASN A 184 -20.97 8.85 2.51
N SER A 185 -21.00 8.59 3.82
CA SER A 185 -20.82 9.62 4.85
C SER A 185 -19.37 10.11 4.92
N LEU A 186 -18.41 9.20 4.71
CA LEU A 186 -16.98 9.52 4.65
C LEU A 186 -16.71 10.35 3.39
N GLU A 187 -17.14 9.90 2.22
CA GLU A 187 -16.97 10.60 0.94
C GLU A 187 -17.55 12.02 0.97
N LYS A 188 -18.74 12.18 1.51
CA LYS A 188 -19.35 13.51 1.66
C LYS A 188 -18.51 14.43 2.55
N TYR A 189 -17.93 13.91 3.62
CA TYR A 189 -17.09 14.69 4.52
C TYR A 189 -15.76 15.09 3.85
N ILE A 190 -15.06 14.16 3.23
CA ILE A 190 -13.76 14.45 2.58
C ILE A 190 -13.88 15.40 1.40
N ASN A 191 -15.03 15.41 0.69
CA ASN A 191 -15.29 16.37 -0.39
C ASN A 191 -15.39 17.81 0.10
N SER A 192 -15.62 18.05 1.40
CA SER A 192 -15.58 19.38 2.02
C SER A 192 -14.21 19.79 2.54
N GLU A 193 -13.24 18.87 2.55
CA GLU A 193 -11.88 19.10 3.04
C GLU A 193 -10.93 19.59 1.92
N GLY A 194 -9.71 19.98 2.28
CA GLY A 194 -8.67 20.41 1.35
C GLY A 194 -8.22 19.30 0.37
N ASN A 195 -7.56 19.72 -0.71
CA ASN A 195 -7.16 18.81 -1.80
C ASN A 195 -6.30 17.62 -1.32
N VAL A 196 -5.37 17.84 -0.40
CA VAL A 196 -4.50 16.80 0.16
C VAL A 196 -5.34 15.67 0.78
N VAL A 197 -6.24 16.02 1.70
CA VAL A 197 -7.14 15.05 2.35
C VAL A 197 -7.98 14.32 1.32
N ARG A 198 -8.57 15.07 0.38
CA ARG A 198 -9.43 14.51 -0.66
C ARG A 198 -8.70 13.49 -1.52
N THR A 199 -7.50 13.81 -2.00
CA THR A 199 -6.73 12.91 -2.88
C THR A 199 -6.37 11.61 -2.15
N ILE A 200 -5.77 11.70 -0.96
CA ILE A 200 -5.32 10.55 -0.18
C ILE A 200 -6.51 9.64 0.19
N ILE A 201 -7.59 10.23 0.71
CA ILE A 201 -8.71 9.43 1.21
C ILE A 201 -9.55 8.86 0.08
N ASN A 202 -9.72 9.56 -1.05
CA ASN A 202 -10.44 9.01 -2.20
C ASN A 202 -9.74 7.79 -2.79
N ASP A 203 -8.42 7.84 -2.97
CA ASP A 203 -7.67 6.68 -3.45
C ASP A 203 -7.77 5.49 -2.48
N PHE A 204 -7.64 5.78 -1.19
CA PHE A 204 -7.81 4.77 -0.14
C PHE A 204 -9.20 4.14 -0.14
N VAL A 205 -10.27 4.94 -0.15
CA VAL A 205 -11.65 4.45 -0.15
C VAL A 205 -11.94 3.65 -1.41
N SER A 206 -11.50 4.11 -2.58
CA SER A 206 -11.68 3.40 -3.85
C SER A 206 -11.00 2.03 -3.83
N SER A 207 -9.75 1.96 -3.34
CA SER A 207 -9.02 0.70 -3.18
C SER A 207 -9.72 -0.25 -2.20
N LEU A 208 -10.19 0.26 -1.07
CA LEU A 208 -10.88 -0.55 -0.05
C LEU A 208 -12.24 -1.06 -0.54
N CYS A 209 -13.03 -0.21 -1.22
CA CYS A 209 -14.31 -0.63 -1.81
C CYS A 209 -14.13 -1.74 -2.86
N ALA A 210 -13.12 -1.62 -3.73
CA ALA A 210 -12.82 -2.66 -4.70
C ALA A 210 -12.52 -4.01 -4.01
N LYS A 211 -11.74 -4.00 -2.94
CA LYS A 211 -11.42 -5.20 -2.15
C LYS A 211 -12.63 -5.80 -1.41
N LEU A 212 -13.53 -4.94 -0.90
CA LEU A 212 -14.78 -5.38 -0.28
C LEU A 212 -15.72 -6.06 -1.29
N ILE A 213 -15.81 -5.51 -2.51
CA ILE A 213 -16.64 -6.08 -3.59
C ILE A 213 -16.08 -7.43 -4.04
N LEU A 214 -14.76 -7.58 -4.12
CA LEU A 214 -14.10 -8.83 -4.49
C LEU A 214 -14.17 -9.92 -3.39
N GLY A 215 -14.79 -9.62 -2.24
CA GLY A 215 -14.93 -10.56 -1.13
C GLY A 215 -13.67 -10.76 -0.31
N ALA A 216 -12.57 -10.08 -0.65
CA ALA A 216 -11.30 -10.17 0.06
C ALA A 216 -11.40 -9.70 1.52
N ILE A 217 -12.39 -8.83 1.83
CA ILE A 217 -12.73 -8.34 3.17
C ILE A 217 -14.20 -8.70 3.46
N SER A 218 -14.64 -9.90 3.17
CA SER A 218 -15.99 -10.31 3.53
C SER A 218 -16.05 -10.59 5.03
N GLY A 219 -16.61 -9.67 5.79
CA GLY A 219 -17.09 -9.96 7.12
C GLY A 219 -18.17 -11.03 7.01
N GLY A 220 -18.00 -12.14 7.71
CA GLY A 220 -18.99 -13.21 7.74
C GLY A 220 -20.38 -12.71 8.13
N ASN A 221 -21.36 -13.40 7.61
CA ASN A 221 -22.71 -13.40 8.14
C ASN A 221 -22.71 -13.95 9.57
#